data_35edf6db4f89d2a9f674645391dccdfd
#
_entry.id   35edf6db4f89d2a9f674645391dccdfd
#
_cell.length_a   1.000
_cell.length_b   1.000
_cell.length_c   1.000
_cell.angle_alpha   90.00
_cell.angle_beta   90.00
_cell.angle_gamma   90.00
#
_symmetry.space_group_name_H-M   'P 1'
#
loop_
_entity.id
_entity.type
_entity.pdbx_description
1 polymer ?
#
loop_
_entity_poly.entity_id
_entity_poly.type
_entity_poly.pdbx_seq_one_letter_code
_entity_poly.pdbx_strand_id
1 'polypeptide(L)'
;MTDMNRIEARMNACSKKQEKAFITYITAGLPDLAATKEIIRAQERGGCDVPFSDPVADGPVIQDASYRAICGGVNVKKIFAMMQELRTEGVTVPIIFMMYYNTILHYGVEAFVKRCNEAGVDGLIVPDLPFEEQEELMTALDASEDTILIQLVSPVSGARIPKILAGARGFVYCVSSMGVTGQGAEFHKEVRSYLTSVREATDLPVMMGFGIRTAADVLPLADLIDGAIVGSYFIRLLEEQGFAPEAAETYCRTFKKELNA
;
A
#
# COMPACT_ATOMS: atom_id res chain seq x y z
N MET A 1 -15.49 -22.64 -4.90
CA MET A 1 -14.60 -22.10 -3.86
C MET A 1 -14.03 -20.86 -4.47
N THR A 2 -14.47 -19.69 -4.03
CA THR A 2 -13.88 -18.41 -4.43
C THR A 2 -12.42 -18.44 -3.97
N ASP A 3 -11.47 -18.28 -4.89
CA ASP A 3 -10.06 -18.20 -4.53
C ASP A 3 -9.87 -16.97 -3.64
N MET A 4 -9.20 -17.17 -2.49
CA MET A 4 -8.89 -16.09 -1.55
C MET A 4 -8.07 -15.01 -2.26
N ASN A 5 -8.43 -13.73 -2.07
CA ASN A 5 -7.67 -12.61 -2.61
C ASN A 5 -6.18 -12.71 -2.23
N ARG A 6 -5.26 -12.34 -3.16
CA ARG A 6 -3.80 -12.49 -2.93
C ARG A 6 -3.29 -11.70 -1.72
N ILE A 7 -3.88 -10.54 -1.42
CA ILE A 7 -3.54 -9.76 -0.21
C ILE A 7 -3.88 -10.57 1.04
N GLU A 8 -5.10 -11.10 1.12
CA GLU A 8 -5.56 -11.90 2.26
C GLU A 8 -4.72 -13.17 2.40
N ALA A 9 -4.42 -13.85 1.30
CA ALA A 9 -3.56 -15.03 1.29
C ALA A 9 -2.14 -14.70 1.80
N ARG A 10 -1.58 -13.56 1.39
CA ARG A 10 -0.26 -13.12 1.82
C ARG A 10 -0.22 -12.74 3.30
N MET A 11 -1.21 -11.99 3.78
CA MET A 11 -1.34 -11.63 5.20
C MET A 11 -1.48 -12.88 6.07
N ASN A 12 -2.32 -13.83 5.66
CA ASN A 12 -2.45 -15.11 6.34
C ASN A 12 -1.15 -15.93 6.36
N ALA A 13 -0.36 -15.89 5.29
CA ALA A 13 0.92 -16.56 5.24
C ALA A 13 1.94 -15.94 6.22
N CYS A 14 1.99 -14.61 6.31
CA CYS A 14 2.81 -13.90 7.30
C CYS A 14 2.38 -14.26 8.73
N SER A 15 1.08 -14.19 9.03
CA SER A 15 0.54 -14.53 10.34
C SER A 15 0.89 -15.98 10.77
N LYS A 16 0.72 -16.96 9.88
CA LYS A 16 1.06 -18.37 10.16
C LYS A 16 2.55 -18.58 10.47
N LYS A 17 3.43 -17.78 9.90
CA LYS A 17 4.87 -17.83 10.15
C LYS A 17 5.29 -16.94 11.32
N GLN A 18 4.37 -16.20 11.91
CA GLN A 18 4.65 -15.16 12.90
C GLN A 18 5.61 -14.08 12.38
N GLU A 19 5.55 -13.80 11.10
CA GLU A 19 6.34 -12.77 10.42
C GLU A 19 5.50 -11.50 10.22
N LYS A 20 6.15 -10.35 10.36
CA LYS A 20 5.56 -9.05 10.02
C LYS A 20 5.66 -8.82 8.51
N ALA A 21 4.60 -8.30 7.92
CA ALA A 21 4.57 -7.95 6.51
C ALA A 21 5.38 -6.67 6.23
N PHE A 22 5.98 -6.58 5.06
CA PHE A 22 6.67 -5.40 4.57
C PHE A 22 6.08 -4.96 3.25
N ILE A 23 5.65 -3.72 3.18
CA ILE A 23 4.95 -3.13 2.05
C ILE A 23 5.72 -1.89 1.59
N THR A 24 5.92 -1.76 0.29
CA THR A 24 6.59 -0.60 -0.30
C THR A 24 5.68 0.10 -1.31
N TYR A 25 5.83 1.42 -1.40
CA TYR A 25 5.17 2.26 -2.38
C TYR A 25 6.14 2.71 -3.46
N ILE A 26 5.72 2.65 -4.72
CA ILE A 26 6.43 3.22 -5.87
C ILE A 26 5.46 4.05 -6.72
N THR A 27 6.00 5.02 -7.45
CA THR A 27 5.22 5.76 -8.45
C THR A 27 5.34 5.06 -9.81
N ALA A 28 4.21 4.54 -10.32
CA ALA A 28 4.19 3.88 -11.62
C ALA A 28 4.60 4.85 -12.75
N GLY A 29 5.59 4.44 -13.54
CA GLY A 29 6.12 5.23 -14.63
C GLY A 29 7.24 6.20 -14.24
N LEU A 30 7.80 6.05 -13.05
CA LEU A 30 9.00 6.77 -12.65
C LEU A 30 10.21 5.81 -12.59
N PRO A 31 11.27 6.01 -13.37
CA PRO A 31 11.41 6.99 -14.44
C PRO A 31 10.57 6.66 -15.68
N ASP A 32 10.20 5.41 -15.88
CA ASP A 32 9.31 4.90 -16.92
C ASP A 32 8.64 3.57 -16.51
N LEU A 33 7.73 3.06 -17.33
CA LEU A 33 7.01 1.82 -17.02
C LEU A 33 7.88 0.56 -17.12
N ALA A 34 8.95 0.57 -17.92
CA ALA A 34 9.86 -0.56 -18.01
C ALA A 34 10.67 -0.70 -16.73
N ALA A 35 11.23 0.40 -16.22
CA ALA A 35 11.89 0.43 -14.92
C ALA A 35 10.93 0.06 -13.78
N THR A 36 9.69 0.54 -13.82
CA THR A 36 8.65 0.17 -12.83
C THR A 36 8.46 -1.35 -12.77
N LYS A 37 8.38 -2.05 -13.91
CA LYS A 37 8.26 -3.52 -13.95
C LYS A 37 9.47 -4.21 -13.31
N GLU A 38 10.68 -3.78 -13.63
CA GLU A 38 11.90 -4.36 -13.05
C GLU A 38 11.96 -4.15 -11.53
N ILE A 39 11.55 -2.97 -11.06
CA ILE A 39 11.48 -2.68 -9.62
C ILE A 39 10.46 -3.59 -8.93
N ILE A 40 9.26 -3.79 -9.49
CA ILE A 40 8.23 -4.69 -8.92
C ILE A 40 8.77 -6.13 -8.81
N ARG A 41 9.46 -6.64 -9.85
CA ARG A 41 10.10 -7.96 -9.80
C ARG A 41 11.17 -8.03 -8.72
N ALA A 42 11.96 -6.96 -8.59
CA ALA A 42 12.99 -6.88 -7.56
C ALA A 42 12.40 -6.81 -6.13
N GLN A 43 11.30 -6.09 -5.95
CA GLN A 43 10.55 -6.07 -4.69
C GLN A 43 10.04 -7.47 -4.32
N GLU A 44 9.47 -8.21 -5.27
CA GLU A 44 9.02 -9.59 -5.06
C GLU A 44 10.19 -10.50 -4.65
N ARG A 45 11.34 -10.46 -5.36
CA ARG A 45 12.54 -11.21 -4.99
C ARG A 45 13.13 -10.80 -3.64
N GLY A 46 13.02 -9.53 -3.28
CA GLY A 46 13.46 -8.97 -2.00
C GLY A 46 12.55 -9.33 -0.81
N GLY A 47 11.41 -9.97 -1.06
CA GLY A 47 10.47 -10.37 -0.03
C GLY A 47 9.52 -9.25 0.41
N CYS A 48 9.32 -8.23 -0.42
CA CYS A 48 8.22 -7.29 -0.25
C CYS A 48 6.91 -8.04 -0.36
N ASP A 49 6.01 -7.81 0.59
CA ASP A 49 4.75 -8.56 0.64
C ASP A 49 3.68 -7.94 -0.27
N VAL A 50 3.69 -6.62 -0.43
CA VAL A 50 2.74 -5.89 -1.29
C VAL A 50 3.38 -4.60 -1.81
N PRO A 51 3.72 -4.45 -3.10
CA PRO A 51 4.06 -3.16 -3.68
C PRO A 51 2.82 -2.34 -4.00
N PHE A 52 2.92 -1.02 -3.81
CA PHE A 52 1.91 -0.07 -4.27
C PHE A 52 2.36 0.65 -5.52
N SER A 53 1.40 0.99 -6.36
CA SER A 53 1.65 1.84 -7.52
C SER A 53 0.49 2.81 -7.72
N ASP A 54 0.75 4.04 -7.66
CA ASP A 54 0.16 5.27 -8.22
C ASP A 54 0.10 6.45 -7.24
N PRO A 55 0.21 7.70 -7.74
CA PRO A 55 0.47 8.83 -6.89
C PRO A 55 -0.81 9.38 -6.30
N VAL A 56 -0.84 9.64 -5.05
CA VAL A 56 -1.43 10.79 -4.43
C VAL A 56 -1.64 10.69 -2.94
N ALA A 57 -1.79 11.77 -2.34
CA ALA A 57 -1.88 12.27 -1.00
C ALA A 57 -0.51 12.32 -0.40
N ASP A 58 0.26 13.48 -0.69
CA ASP A 58 1.16 13.51 0.08
C ASP A 58 2.23 14.48 0.14
N GLY A 59 3.31 14.08 0.45
CA GLY A 59 4.47 14.90 0.62
C GLY A 59 5.07 15.30 -0.75
N PRO A 60 5.94 16.33 -0.77
CA PRO A 60 6.49 16.86 -2.01
C PRO A 60 7.25 15.82 -2.85
N VAL A 61 7.75 14.75 -2.24
CA VAL A 61 8.44 13.65 -2.95
C VAL A 61 7.50 12.88 -3.86
N ILE A 62 6.35 12.47 -3.32
CA ILE A 62 5.35 11.71 -4.08
C ILE A 62 4.70 12.60 -5.14
N GLN A 63 4.41 13.86 -4.81
CA GLN A 63 3.87 14.83 -5.77
C GLN A 63 4.82 15.06 -6.97
N ASP A 64 6.11 15.25 -6.71
CA ASP A 64 7.12 15.42 -7.77
C ASP A 64 7.25 14.15 -8.61
N ALA A 65 7.34 12.99 -7.98
CA ALA A 65 7.42 11.70 -8.65
C ALA A 65 6.22 11.50 -9.61
N SER A 66 5.02 11.81 -9.14
CA SER A 66 3.78 11.72 -9.90
C SER A 66 3.74 12.67 -11.08
N TYR A 67 4.10 13.93 -10.83
CA TYR A 67 4.17 14.95 -11.87
C TYR A 67 5.13 14.52 -12.98
N ARG A 68 6.30 14.01 -12.64
CA ARG A 68 7.30 13.54 -13.61
C ARG A 68 6.81 12.33 -14.41
N ALA A 69 6.14 11.36 -13.76
CA ALA A 69 5.55 10.22 -14.44
C ALA A 69 4.46 10.64 -15.44
N ILE A 70 3.58 11.56 -15.05
CA ILE A 70 2.53 12.11 -15.92
C ILE A 70 3.15 12.87 -17.10
N CYS A 71 4.15 13.72 -16.85
CA CYS A 71 4.91 14.40 -17.92
C CYS A 71 5.61 13.43 -18.86
N GLY A 72 6.02 12.25 -18.37
CA GLY A 72 6.51 11.12 -19.15
C GLY A 72 5.44 10.40 -19.98
N GLY A 73 4.19 10.86 -19.91
CA GLY A 73 3.07 10.32 -20.69
C GLY A 73 2.45 9.05 -20.13
N VAL A 74 2.64 8.79 -18.83
CA VAL A 74 1.97 7.70 -18.10
C VAL A 74 0.50 8.04 -17.92
N ASN A 75 -0.36 7.04 -18.04
CA ASN A 75 -1.79 7.13 -17.76
C ASN A 75 -2.33 5.76 -17.32
N VAL A 76 -3.51 5.75 -16.75
CA VAL A 76 -4.16 4.56 -16.18
C VAL A 76 -4.23 3.38 -17.18
N LYS A 77 -4.50 3.65 -18.46
CA LYS A 77 -4.57 2.57 -19.50
C LYS A 77 -3.21 1.88 -19.67
N LYS A 78 -2.12 2.65 -19.67
CA LYS A 78 -0.75 2.10 -19.76
C LYS A 78 -0.36 1.33 -18.49
N ILE A 79 -0.80 1.80 -17.31
CA ILE A 79 -0.57 1.11 -16.04
C ILE A 79 -1.30 -0.25 -16.04
N PHE A 80 -2.56 -0.30 -16.48
CA PHE A 80 -3.27 -1.58 -16.63
C PHE A 80 -2.60 -2.54 -17.62
N ALA A 81 -2.08 -2.02 -18.74
CA ALA A 81 -1.34 -2.85 -19.68
C ALA A 81 -0.06 -3.44 -19.05
N MET A 82 0.69 -2.60 -18.32
CA MET A 82 1.86 -3.04 -17.55
C MET A 82 1.50 -4.12 -16.53
N MET A 83 0.39 -3.99 -15.83
CA MET A 83 -0.09 -4.99 -14.87
C MET A 83 -0.37 -6.33 -15.53
N GLN A 84 -1.07 -6.33 -16.68
CA GLN A 84 -1.33 -7.56 -17.43
C GLN A 84 -0.04 -8.25 -17.88
N GLU A 85 0.97 -7.47 -18.34
CA GLU A 85 2.28 -8.00 -18.69
C GLU A 85 2.94 -8.67 -17.49
N LEU A 86 3.00 -8.00 -16.32
CA LEU A 86 3.56 -8.54 -15.09
C LEU A 86 2.88 -9.87 -14.69
N ARG A 87 1.55 -9.94 -14.75
CA ARG A 87 0.81 -11.17 -14.43
C ARG A 87 1.08 -12.29 -15.43
N THR A 88 1.16 -11.97 -16.73
CA THR A 88 1.50 -12.94 -17.79
C THR A 88 2.94 -13.46 -17.61
N GLU A 89 3.85 -12.64 -17.13
CA GLU A 89 5.24 -13.01 -16.85
C GLU A 89 5.41 -13.78 -15.52
N GLY A 90 4.33 -13.99 -14.77
CA GLY A 90 4.32 -14.84 -13.57
C GLY A 90 4.58 -14.10 -12.26
N VAL A 91 4.52 -12.77 -12.22
CA VAL A 91 4.56 -12.01 -10.96
C VAL A 91 3.33 -12.34 -10.13
N THR A 92 3.54 -12.84 -8.92
CA THR A 92 2.50 -13.33 -8.01
C THR A 92 2.28 -12.46 -6.79
N VAL A 93 3.20 -11.56 -6.48
CA VAL A 93 3.07 -10.63 -5.36
C VAL A 93 1.76 -9.83 -5.48
N PRO A 94 0.99 -9.67 -4.39
CA PRO A 94 -0.20 -8.82 -4.44
C PRO A 94 0.18 -7.39 -4.81
N ILE A 95 -0.59 -6.72 -5.65
CA ILE A 95 -0.35 -5.33 -6.07
C ILE A 95 -1.59 -4.51 -5.79
N ILE A 96 -1.41 -3.38 -5.08
CA ILE A 96 -2.47 -2.44 -4.73
C ILE A 96 -2.28 -1.15 -5.54
N PHE A 97 -3.35 -0.62 -6.10
CA PHE A 97 -3.35 0.72 -6.66
C PHE A 97 -3.80 1.72 -5.59
N MET A 98 -2.99 2.76 -5.39
CA MET A 98 -3.37 3.90 -4.57
C MET A 98 -3.58 5.12 -5.46
N MET A 99 -4.78 5.65 -5.50
CA MET A 99 -5.13 6.79 -6.37
C MET A 99 -6.29 7.60 -5.81
N TYR A 100 -6.49 8.80 -6.33
CA TYR A 100 -7.65 9.63 -6.00
C TYR A 100 -8.92 9.14 -6.67
N TYR A 101 -10.03 9.33 -6.00
CA TYR A 101 -11.34 8.90 -6.48
C TYR A 101 -11.76 9.57 -7.79
N ASN A 102 -11.35 10.82 -8.03
CA ASN A 102 -11.64 11.49 -9.30
C ASN A 102 -11.10 10.74 -10.52
N THR A 103 -9.98 10.02 -10.39
CA THR A 103 -9.43 9.20 -11.48
C THR A 103 -10.33 8.00 -11.77
N ILE A 104 -10.84 7.37 -10.73
CA ILE A 104 -11.78 6.24 -10.82
C ILE A 104 -13.11 6.71 -11.46
N LEU A 105 -13.64 7.84 -10.97
CA LEU A 105 -14.86 8.45 -11.51
C LEU A 105 -14.72 8.79 -13.00
N HIS A 106 -13.60 9.39 -13.39
CA HIS A 106 -13.35 9.75 -14.79
C HIS A 106 -13.26 8.52 -15.70
N TYR A 107 -12.73 7.40 -15.19
CA TYR A 107 -12.68 6.14 -15.93
C TYR A 107 -14.05 5.46 -16.01
N GLY A 108 -14.93 5.73 -15.03
CA GLY A 108 -16.18 5.04 -14.75
C GLY A 108 -15.98 3.92 -13.74
N VAL A 109 -16.66 4.00 -12.59
CA VAL A 109 -16.39 3.13 -11.41
C VAL A 109 -16.47 1.64 -11.76
N GLU A 110 -17.58 1.18 -12.35
CA GLU A 110 -17.75 -0.21 -12.75
C GLU A 110 -16.71 -0.66 -13.78
N ALA A 111 -16.43 0.18 -14.79
CA ALA A 111 -15.45 -0.12 -15.83
C ALA A 111 -14.04 -0.21 -15.25
N PHE A 112 -13.72 0.65 -14.27
CA PHE A 112 -12.43 0.65 -13.58
C PHE A 112 -12.24 -0.62 -12.76
N VAL A 113 -13.23 -0.98 -11.93
CA VAL A 113 -13.19 -2.20 -11.11
C VAL A 113 -13.08 -3.45 -11.99
N LYS A 114 -13.89 -3.55 -13.04
CA LYS A 114 -13.79 -4.63 -14.03
C LYS A 114 -12.36 -4.70 -14.61
N ARG A 115 -11.77 -3.55 -14.94
CA ARG A 115 -10.41 -3.50 -15.49
C ARG A 115 -9.35 -3.88 -14.48
N CYS A 116 -9.53 -3.55 -13.19
CA CYS A 116 -8.67 -4.01 -12.10
C CYS A 116 -8.64 -5.54 -12.06
N ASN A 117 -9.78 -6.20 -12.08
CA ASN A 117 -9.89 -7.66 -12.04
C ASN A 117 -9.22 -8.31 -13.27
N GLU A 118 -9.54 -7.82 -14.48
CA GLU A 118 -8.92 -8.31 -15.72
C GLU A 118 -7.38 -8.16 -15.73
N ALA A 119 -6.86 -7.11 -15.12
CA ALA A 119 -5.43 -6.84 -15.04
C ALA A 119 -4.76 -7.52 -13.85
N GLY A 120 -5.51 -8.13 -12.93
CA GLY A 120 -5.01 -8.80 -11.74
C GLY A 120 -4.51 -7.83 -10.67
N VAL A 121 -5.17 -6.68 -10.52
CA VAL A 121 -4.98 -5.75 -9.38
C VAL A 121 -5.69 -6.34 -8.17
N ASP A 122 -5.03 -6.42 -7.03
CA ASP A 122 -5.55 -7.12 -5.84
C ASP A 122 -6.29 -6.21 -4.89
N GLY A 123 -5.98 -4.93 -4.90
CA GLY A 123 -6.61 -3.98 -3.99
C GLY A 123 -6.53 -2.54 -4.46
N LEU A 124 -7.36 -1.72 -3.82
CA LEU A 124 -7.39 -0.27 -3.99
C LEU A 124 -7.17 0.41 -2.65
N ILE A 125 -6.45 1.53 -2.66
CA ILE A 125 -6.38 2.51 -1.59
C ILE A 125 -6.83 3.85 -2.20
N VAL A 126 -7.87 4.46 -1.64
CA VAL A 126 -8.45 5.71 -2.16
C VAL A 126 -8.49 6.74 -1.03
N PRO A 127 -7.39 7.51 -0.84
CA PRO A 127 -7.20 8.31 0.37
C PRO A 127 -8.17 9.48 0.52
N ASP A 128 -8.74 9.94 -0.57
CA ASP A 128 -9.70 11.06 -0.62
C ASP A 128 -11.16 10.62 -0.63
N LEU A 129 -11.44 9.29 -0.52
CA LEU A 129 -12.81 8.76 -0.45
C LEU A 129 -13.18 8.42 1.00
N PRO A 130 -13.94 9.29 1.70
CA PRO A 130 -14.34 9.03 3.07
C PRO A 130 -15.28 7.83 3.14
N PHE A 131 -15.26 7.13 4.27
CA PHE A 131 -16.06 5.92 4.49
C PHE A 131 -17.55 6.09 4.13
N GLU A 132 -18.10 7.26 4.40
CA GLU A 132 -19.51 7.58 4.17
C GLU A 132 -19.88 7.72 2.68
N GLU A 133 -18.88 7.88 1.80
CA GLU A 133 -19.05 8.08 0.34
C GLU A 133 -18.63 6.84 -0.47
N GLN A 134 -18.32 5.72 0.19
CA GLN A 134 -17.77 4.52 -0.48
C GLN A 134 -18.82 3.63 -1.16
N GLU A 135 -20.12 3.90 -1.00
CA GLU A 135 -21.21 2.99 -1.43
C GLU A 135 -21.12 2.58 -2.91
N GLU A 136 -20.89 3.54 -3.81
CA GLU A 136 -20.78 3.28 -5.24
C GLU A 136 -19.59 2.36 -5.58
N LEU A 137 -18.42 2.67 -5.03
CA LEU A 137 -17.21 1.87 -5.24
C LEU A 137 -17.34 0.48 -4.63
N MET A 138 -17.86 0.39 -3.41
CA MET A 138 -18.06 -0.90 -2.72
C MET A 138 -19.05 -1.79 -3.49
N THR A 139 -20.14 -1.23 -4.00
CA THR A 139 -21.11 -1.98 -4.83
C THR A 139 -20.44 -2.60 -6.06
N ALA A 140 -19.57 -1.85 -6.73
CA ALA A 140 -18.81 -2.35 -7.88
C ALA A 140 -17.78 -3.43 -7.50
N LEU A 141 -17.09 -3.26 -6.35
CA LEU A 141 -16.11 -4.23 -5.84
C LEU A 141 -16.78 -5.53 -5.38
N ASP A 142 -17.91 -5.45 -4.67
CA ASP A 142 -18.65 -6.61 -4.17
C ASP A 142 -19.21 -7.48 -5.33
N ALA A 143 -19.52 -6.86 -6.46
CA ALA A 143 -19.98 -7.57 -7.66
C ALA A 143 -18.88 -8.41 -8.33
N SER A 144 -17.61 -8.21 -7.99
CA SER A 144 -16.46 -8.82 -8.69
C SER A 144 -15.60 -9.75 -7.83
N GLU A 145 -15.61 -9.59 -6.52
CA GLU A 145 -14.92 -10.38 -5.48
C GLU A 145 -13.38 -10.42 -5.54
N ASP A 146 -12.73 -10.01 -6.65
CA ASP A 146 -11.27 -10.14 -6.84
C ASP A 146 -10.45 -8.99 -6.26
N THR A 147 -10.87 -7.74 -6.51
CA THR A 147 -10.21 -6.53 -6.01
C THR A 147 -10.89 -6.05 -4.73
N ILE A 148 -10.13 -5.71 -3.68
CA ILE A 148 -10.68 -5.25 -2.41
C ILE A 148 -10.29 -3.80 -2.10
N LEU A 149 -11.12 -3.09 -1.32
CA LEU A 149 -10.79 -1.77 -0.80
C LEU A 149 -10.09 -1.91 0.55
N ILE A 150 -8.88 -1.36 0.64
CA ILE A 150 -8.13 -1.28 1.89
C ILE A 150 -8.54 -0.02 2.64
N GLN A 151 -8.99 -0.20 3.88
CA GLN A 151 -9.43 0.92 4.71
C GLN A 151 -8.25 1.64 5.37
N LEU A 152 -8.30 2.98 5.32
CA LEU A 152 -7.35 3.84 6.00
C LEU A 152 -7.95 4.37 7.29
N VAL A 153 -7.13 4.38 8.33
CA VAL A 153 -7.45 5.07 9.58
C VAL A 153 -6.27 5.92 10.01
N SER A 154 -6.56 6.97 10.76
CA SER A 154 -5.57 7.90 11.29
C SER A 154 -5.97 8.33 12.71
N PRO A 155 -5.10 8.98 13.49
CA PRO A 155 -5.47 9.46 14.83
C PRO A 155 -6.73 10.31 14.85
N VAL A 156 -6.98 11.09 13.79
CA VAL A 156 -8.20 11.92 13.70
C VAL A 156 -9.46 11.11 13.38
N SER A 157 -9.35 9.84 13.02
CA SER A 157 -10.51 8.96 12.84
C SER A 157 -11.24 8.69 14.16
N GLY A 158 -10.52 8.65 15.29
CA GLY A 158 -11.09 8.62 16.63
C GLY A 158 -12.19 7.58 16.80
N ALA A 159 -13.35 8.01 17.33
CA ALA A 159 -14.51 7.14 17.55
C ALA A 159 -15.12 6.52 16.27
N ARG A 160 -14.72 6.95 15.07
CA ARG A 160 -15.16 6.37 13.79
C ARG A 160 -14.43 5.07 13.42
N ILE A 161 -13.28 4.78 14.07
CA ILE A 161 -12.45 3.60 13.76
C ILE A 161 -13.28 2.30 13.69
N PRO A 162 -14.09 1.94 14.71
CA PRO A 162 -14.87 0.71 14.64
C PRO A 162 -15.84 0.67 13.44
N LYS A 163 -16.43 1.82 13.09
CA LYS A 163 -17.36 1.93 11.96
C LYS A 163 -16.63 1.76 10.63
N ILE A 164 -15.47 2.37 10.46
CA ILE A 164 -14.64 2.27 9.25
C ILE A 164 -14.16 0.83 9.05
N LEU A 165 -13.82 0.14 10.13
CA LEU A 165 -13.27 -1.21 10.07
C LEU A 165 -14.34 -2.32 10.06
N ALA A 166 -15.62 -1.99 10.28
CA ALA A 166 -16.70 -2.94 10.16
C ALA A 166 -16.83 -3.41 8.70
N GLY A 167 -16.50 -4.68 8.45
CA GLY A 167 -16.53 -5.26 7.11
C GLY A 167 -15.28 -4.96 6.26
N ALA A 168 -14.25 -4.33 6.82
CA ALA A 168 -12.97 -4.14 6.14
C ALA A 168 -12.31 -5.50 5.79
N ARG A 169 -11.50 -5.51 4.73
CA ARG A 169 -10.81 -6.71 4.22
C ARG A 169 -9.31 -6.47 4.05
N GLY A 170 -8.56 -7.54 3.97
CA GLY A 170 -7.12 -7.55 3.70
C GLY A 170 -6.29 -7.10 4.90
N PHE A 171 -6.12 -5.82 5.10
CA PHE A 171 -5.44 -5.21 6.25
C PHE A 171 -5.93 -3.78 6.51
N VAL A 172 -5.58 -3.25 7.66
CA VAL A 172 -5.84 -1.84 8.00
C VAL A 172 -4.59 -1.02 7.73
N TYR A 173 -4.71 0.04 6.94
CA TYR A 173 -3.63 1.00 6.73
C TYR A 173 -3.71 2.11 7.80
N CYS A 174 -2.84 2.02 8.79
CA CYS A 174 -2.70 3.02 9.84
C CYS A 174 -1.73 4.11 9.40
N VAL A 175 -2.27 5.29 9.07
CA VAL A 175 -1.49 6.47 8.72
C VAL A 175 -1.27 7.28 9.98
N SER A 176 -0.01 7.52 10.37
CA SER A 176 0.29 8.46 11.43
C SER A 176 0.36 9.87 10.85
N SER A 177 -0.70 10.65 10.99
CA SER A 177 -0.79 12.04 10.48
C SER A 177 0.07 13.04 11.27
N MET A 178 0.83 12.56 12.23
CA MET A 178 1.67 13.39 13.07
C MET A 178 2.91 13.78 12.30
N GLY A 179 2.79 14.88 11.60
CA GLY A 179 3.82 15.45 10.74
C GLY A 179 5.21 15.42 11.35
N VAL A 180 6.07 14.78 10.63
CA VAL A 180 7.47 15.13 10.29
C VAL A 180 8.47 15.50 11.41
N THR A 181 8.13 15.87 12.64
CA THR A 181 9.10 16.50 13.56
C THR A 181 9.06 16.06 15.02
N GLY A 182 8.27 15.07 15.39
CA GLY A 182 8.14 14.65 16.79
C GLY A 182 8.86 13.33 17.11
N GLN A 183 10.18 13.35 17.26
CA GLN A 183 10.91 12.23 17.90
C GLN A 183 10.94 12.41 19.43
N GLY A 184 9.76 12.51 20.06
CA GLY A 184 9.64 12.65 21.50
C GLY A 184 8.85 11.52 22.15
N ALA A 185 9.06 11.28 23.46
CA ALA A 185 8.33 10.27 24.23
C ALA A 185 6.79 10.44 24.15
N GLU A 186 6.32 11.68 23.99
CA GLU A 186 4.92 12.02 23.87
C GLU A 186 4.34 11.56 22.53
N PHE A 187 5.07 11.73 21.43
CA PHE A 187 4.70 11.21 20.10
C PHE A 187 4.52 9.70 20.11
N HIS A 188 5.46 8.96 20.68
CA HIS A 188 5.34 7.50 20.80
C HIS A 188 4.13 7.07 21.65
N LYS A 189 3.79 7.82 22.68
CA LYS A 189 2.63 7.55 23.53
C LYS A 189 1.32 7.74 22.78
N GLU A 190 1.19 8.80 22.00
CA GLU A 190 -0.01 9.08 21.20
C GLU A 190 -0.20 8.04 20.09
N VAL A 191 0.88 7.68 19.38
CA VAL A 191 0.84 6.64 18.34
C VAL A 191 0.49 5.28 18.95
N ARG A 192 1.04 4.92 20.12
CA ARG A 192 0.67 3.67 20.80
C ARG A 192 -0.81 3.66 21.19
N SER A 193 -1.33 4.74 21.78
CA SER A 193 -2.75 4.84 22.14
C SER A 193 -3.66 4.68 20.91
N TYR A 194 -3.30 5.32 19.81
CA TYR A 194 -4.02 5.19 18.54
C TYR A 194 -3.99 3.75 18.01
N LEU A 195 -2.82 3.12 17.92
CA LEU A 195 -2.70 1.74 17.44
C LEU A 195 -3.41 0.74 18.37
N THR A 196 -3.42 0.99 19.66
CA THR A 196 -4.21 0.18 20.62
C THR A 196 -5.68 0.25 20.30
N SER A 197 -6.25 1.44 20.06
CA SER A 197 -7.66 1.57 19.70
C SER A 197 -8.00 0.93 18.34
N VAL A 198 -7.05 0.88 17.40
CA VAL A 198 -7.24 0.11 16.15
C VAL A 198 -7.28 -1.39 16.42
N ARG A 199 -6.35 -1.90 17.23
CA ARG A 199 -6.33 -3.32 17.62
C ARG A 199 -7.59 -3.78 18.35
N GLU A 200 -8.14 -2.94 19.20
CA GLU A 200 -9.41 -3.23 19.92
C GLU A 200 -10.61 -3.26 18.98
N ALA A 201 -10.52 -2.63 17.81
CA ALA A 201 -11.61 -2.50 16.85
C ALA A 201 -11.62 -3.58 15.76
N THR A 202 -10.53 -4.36 15.57
CA THR A 202 -10.42 -5.33 14.48
C THR A 202 -9.38 -6.41 14.72
N ASP A 203 -9.64 -7.60 14.17
CA ASP A 203 -8.68 -8.72 14.08
C ASP A 203 -7.85 -8.67 12.78
N LEU A 204 -8.10 -7.72 11.88
CA LEU A 204 -7.33 -7.58 10.66
C LEU A 204 -5.87 -7.21 10.95
N PRO A 205 -4.93 -7.62 10.07
CA PRO A 205 -3.55 -7.16 10.16
C PRO A 205 -3.44 -5.64 10.13
N VAL A 206 -2.65 -5.08 11.04
CA VAL A 206 -2.43 -3.63 11.18
C VAL A 206 -1.11 -3.26 10.54
N MET A 207 -1.15 -2.50 9.45
CA MET A 207 0.02 -2.00 8.73
C MET A 207 0.24 -0.54 9.07
N MET A 208 1.42 -0.21 9.61
CA MET A 208 1.80 1.16 9.92
C MET A 208 2.57 1.78 8.77
N GLY A 209 2.15 2.96 8.33
CA GLY A 209 2.88 3.76 7.34
C GLY A 209 2.91 5.22 7.72
N PHE A 210 3.99 5.86 7.41
CA PHE A 210 4.32 7.28 7.42
C PHE A 210 5.67 7.56 8.09
N GLY A 211 6.56 8.21 7.34
CA GLY A 211 7.88 8.62 7.84
C GLY A 211 8.88 7.48 8.11
N ILE A 212 8.50 6.23 7.83
CA ILE A 212 9.32 5.03 8.05
C ILE A 212 10.42 4.97 6.99
N ARG A 213 11.65 4.66 7.43
CA ARG A 213 12.84 4.52 6.59
C ARG A 213 13.53 3.18 6.79
N THR A 214 13.60 2.73 8.04
CA THR A 214 14.25 1.49 8.47
C THR A 214 13.35 0.69 9.40
N ALA A 215 13.62 -0.57 9.60
CA ALA A 215 12.87 -1.39 10.55
C ALA A 215 12.93 -0.83 11.98
N ALA A 216 14.04 -0.21 12.35
CA ALA A 216 14.22 0.42 13.67
C ALA A 216 13.16 1.48 14.00
N ASP A 217 12.59 2.13 12.98
CA ASP A 217 11.55 3.16 13.16
C ASP A 217 10.23 2.56 13.68
N VAL A 218 9.98 1.29 13.45
CA VAL A 218 8.72 0.60 13.81
C VAL A 218 8.88 -0.44 14.92
N LEU A 219 10.09 -0.92 15.18
CA LEU A 219 10.35 -1.92 16.22
C LEU A 219 9.82 -1.52 17.62
N PRO A 220 9.84 -0.24 18.06
CA PRO A 220 9.22 0.17 19.32
C PRO A 220 7.70 -0.05 19.40
N LEU A 221 7.04 -0.29 18.26
CA LEU A 221 5.60 -0.51 18.12
C LEU A 221 5.28 -1.93 17.62
N ALA A 222 6.28 -2.81 17.60
CA ALA A 222 6.18 -4.15 17.02
C ALA A 222 5.08 -5.02 17.65
N ASP A 223 4.74 -4.77 18.91
CA ASP A 223 3.65 -5.46 19.63
C ASP A 223 2.24 -5.04 19.17
N LEU A 224 2.12 -3.92 18.48
CA LEU A 224 0.84 -3.35 18.03
C LEU A 224 0.62 -3.44 16.52
N ILE A 225 1.63 -3.80 15.74
CA ILE A 225 1.56 -3.83 14.27
C ILE A 225 1.90 -5.21 13.71
N ASP A 226 1.31 -5.54 12.57
CA ASP A 226 1.62 -6.76 11.79
C ASP A 226 2.54 -6.47 10.60
N GLY A 227 2.87 -5.21 10.37
CA GLY A 227 3.81 -4.84 9.32
C GLY A 227 4.00 -3.34 9.15
N ALA A 228 4.85 -3.01 8.20
CA ALA A 228 5.25 -1.65 7.90
C ALA A 228 5.07 -1.31 6.41
N ILE A 229 4.73 -0.03 6.14
CA ILE A 229 4.60 0.52 4.79
C ILE A 229 5.61 1.65 4.62
N VAL A 230 6.45 1.58 3.60
CA VAL A 230 7.46 2.59 3.28
C VAL A 230 7.18 3.21 1.91
N GLY A 231 6.98 4.52 1.89
CA GLY A 231 6.69 5.29 0.67
C GLY A 231 7.82 6.21 0.26
N SER A 232 7.74 7.47 0.64
CA SER A 232 8.64 8.55 0.18
C SER A 232 10.12 8.26 0.33
N TYR A 233 10.52 7.51 1.37
CA TYR A 233 11.92 7.11 1.54
C TYR A 233 12.36 6.14 0.45
N PHE A 234 11.52 5.17 0.10
CA PHE A 234 11.82 4.19 -0.94
C PHE A 234 11.95 4.84 -2.32
N ILE A 235 11.09 5.82 -2.64
CA ILE A 235 11.22 6.61 -3.88
C ILE A 235 12.57 7.33 -3.93
N ARG A 236 12.95 8.04 -2.85
CA ARG A 236 14.25 8.74 -2.78
C ARG A 236 15.43 7.78 -2.95
N LEU A 237 15.39 6.64 -2.27
CA LEU A 237 16.42 5.61 -2.40
C LEU A 237 16.54 5.15 -3.86
N LEU A 238 15.43 4.90 -4.54
CA LEU A 238 15.45 4.50 -5.94
C LEU A 238 16.03 5.60 -6.84
N GLU A 239 15.66 6.86 -6.60
CA GLU A 239 16.22 8.01 -7.34
C GLU A 239 17.74 8.14 -7.13
N GLU A 240 18.21 8.07 -5.90
CA GLU A 240 19.63 8.14 -5.53
C GLU A 240 20.43 6.99 -6.15
N GLN A 241 19.80 5.84 -6.36
CA GLN A 241 20.41 4.64 -6.95
C GLN A 241 20.11 4.50 -8.46
N GLY A 242 19.62 5.56 -9.11
CA GLY A 242 19.33 5.55 -10.55
C GLY A 242 18.28 4.52 -10.96
N PHE A 243 17.34 4.21 -10.08
CA PHE A 243 16.28 3.20 -10.25
C PHE A 243 16.81 1.79 -10.54
N ALA A 244 17.99 1.45 -10.02
CA ALA A 244 18.57 0.12 -10.13
C ALA A 244 17.68 -0.93 -9.39
N PRO A 245 17.22 -2.00 -10.06
CA PRO A 245 16.40 -3.04 -9.44
C PRO A 245 17.10 -3.72 -8.26
N GLU A 246 18.42 -3.87 -8.32
CA GLU A 246 19.21 -4.48 -7.24
C GLU A 246 19.15 -3.66 -5.93
N ALA A 247 19.02 -2.35 -6.03
CA ALA A 247 18.84 -1.48 -4.87
C ALA A 247 17.47 -1.73 -4.21
N ALA A 248 16.41 -1.87 -5.02
CA ALA A 248 15.08 -2.24 -4.56
C ALA A 248 15.07 -3.59 -3.84
N GLU A 249 15.66 -4.61 -4.46
CA GLU A 249 15.76 -5.96 -3.91
C GLU A 249 16.53 -5.98 -2.59
N THR A 250 17.68 -5.32 -2.55
CA THR A 250 18.54 -5.25 -1.36
C THR A 250 17.83 -4.56 -0.21
N TYR A 251 17.19 -3.43 -0.47
CA TYR A 251 16.44 -2.71 0.55
C TYR A 251 15.29 -3.54 1.11
N CYS A 252 14.48 -4.14 0.23
CA CYS A 252 13.35 -4.98 0.66
C CYS A 252 13.82 -6.17 1.50
N ARG A 253 14.87 -6.86 1.07
CA ARG A 253 15.44 -8.00 1.78
C ARG A 253 15.98 -7.60 3.16
N THR A 254 16.70 -6.50 3.24
CA THR A 254 17.29 -6.00 4.48
C THR A 254 16.20 -5.60 5.47
N PHE A 255 15.25 -4.78 5.01
CA PHE A 255 14.14 -4.32 5.85
C PHE A 255 13.31 -5.49 6.39
N LYS A 256 12.92 -6.42 5.50
CA LYS A 256 12.11 -7.60 5.87
C LYS A 256 12.84 -8.46 6.91
N LYS A 257 14.14 -8.67 6.73
CA LYS A 257 14.98 -9.42 7.67
C LYS A 257 15.05 -8.73 9.03
N GLU A 258 15.32 -7.44 9.06
CA GLU A 258 15.44 -6.67 10.31
C GLU A 258 14.11 -6.53 11.04
N LEU A 259 13.01 -6.41 10.31
CA LEU A 259 11.66 -6.33 10.88
C LEU A 259 11.25 -7.62 11.60
N ASN A 260 11.85 -8.75 11.22
CA ASN A 260 11.52 -10.10 11.71
C ASN A 260 12.69 -10.78 12.47
N ALA A 261 13.68 -10.00 12.91
CA ALA A 261 14.85 -10.49 13.61
C ALA A 261 14.62 -10.79 15.11
#